data_39ca0f424b7822624f1d9c1324cad7c1
#
_entry.id   39ca0f424b7822624f1d9c1324cad7c1
#
_cell.length_a   1.000
_cell.length_b   1.000
_cell.length_c   1.000
_cell.angle_alpha   90.00
_cell.angle_beta   90.00
_cell.angle_gamma   90.00
#
_symmetry.space_group_name_H-M   'P 1'
#
loop_
_entity.id
_entity.type
_entity.pdbx_description
1 polymer ?
#
loop_
_entity_poly.entity_id
_entity_poly.type
_entity_poly.pdbx_seq_one_letter_code
_entity_poly.pdbx_strand_id
1 'polypeptide(L)'
;MKSTLLNFALGLLLVAAAAESMAQNNTKEFEGRWDLTLQMDGKENPSWLEITHSGHKTLVGRFTAVSGSARPVSEVKVTGNEFSFAIPPQWEEGNGDMVVRGKLEGSTLQGEIVFPDGKKYSWKGVRAPSLRDQKAGNPGKPIELIQKSSLKGWRALGENQWVVENGILRSPKSGANLVTEEKFWNFKLHVEFRYPKGSNSGVYLRGRYEVQIMDSQGNDPVSGELGGVYGFIAPSEQVAKAPGEWQTYDITLVGRMITVEANGKTIICNQEIPGITGGALDSNEGEPGPILLQGDHGPVEFRSIRITPLN
;
A
#
# COMPACT_ATOMS: atom_id res chain seq x y z
N MET A 1 29.86 -33.44 -47.02
CA MET A 1 30.00 -33.25 -45.55
C MET A 1 29.86 -31.81 -45.05
N LYS A 2 30.16 -30.75 -45.82
CA LYS A 2 30.03 -29.34 -45.34
C LYS A 2 28.58 -28.80 -45.28
N SER A 3 27.64 -29.30 -46.11
CA SER A 3 26.24 -28.82 -46.13
C SER A 3 25.38 -29.35 -44.96
N THR A 4 25.69 -30.57 -44.50
CA THR A 4 24.94 -31.19 -43.39
C THR A 4 25.22 -30.56 -42.02
N LEU A 5 26.46 -30.09 -41.78
CA LEU A 5 26.86 -29.38 -40.58
C LEU A 5 26.24 -27.97 -40.47
N LEU A 6 26.07 -27.29 -41.61
CA LEU A 6 25.46 -25.94 -41.63
C LEU A 6 23.96 -25.98 -41.32
N ASN A 7 23.26 -27.01 -41.83
CA ASN A 7 21.81 -27.17 -41.52
C ASN A 7 21.56 -27.59 -40.05
N PHE A 8 22.50 -28.35 -39.44
CA PHE A 8 22.39 -28.71 -38.01
C PHE A 8 22.65 -27.51 -37.08
N ALA A 9 23.60 -26.64 -37.42
CA ALA A 9 23.87 -25.42 -36.67
C ALA A 9 22.73 -24.38 -36.78
N LEU A 10 22.13 -24.26 -37.97
CA LEU A 10 20.98 -23.36 -38.19
C LEU A 10 19.73 -23.85 -37.46
N GLY A 11 19.49 -25.17 -37.43
CA GLY A 11 18.39 -25.77 -36.70
C GLY A 11 18.52 -25.60 -35.18
N LEU A 12 19.73 -25.73 -34.62
CA LEU A 12 20.02 -25.49 -33.20
C LEU A 12 19.85 -24.03 -32.82
N LEU A 13 20.25 -23.08 -33.67
CA LEU A 13 20.06 -21.64 -33.44
C LEU A 13 18.58 -21.24 -33.49
N LEU A 14 17.79 -21.81 -34.39
CA LEU A 14 16.35 -21.56 -34.47
C LEU A 14 15.57 -22.15 -33.27
N VAL A 15 15.94 -23.32 -32.77
CA VAL A 15 15.36 -23.94 -31.60
C VAL A 15 15.72 -23.16 -30.33
N ALA A 16 16.96 -22.68 -30.19
CA ALA A 16 17.38 -21.84 -29.09
C ALA A 16 16.68 -20.49 -29.09
N ALA A 17 16.53 -19.82 -30.23
CA ALA A 17 15.77 -18.55 -30.35
C ALA A 17 14.28 -18.73 -30.06
N ALA A 18 13.68 -19.84 -30.47
CA ALA A 18 12.27 -20.15 -30.16
C ALA A 18 12.10 -20.45 -28.66
N ALA A 19 13.02 -21.16 -28.03
CA ALA A 19 12.99 -21.44 -26.59
C ALA A 19 13.20 -20.17 -25.75
N GLU A 20 14.09 -19.27 -26.15
CA GLU A 20 14.28 -17.96 -25.51
C GLU A 20 13.05 -17.07 -25.68
N SER A 21 12.42 -17.06 -26.86
CA SER A 21 11.16 -16.32 -27.10
C SER A 21 9.99 -16.87 -26.28
N MET A 22 9.89 -18.17 -26.13
CA MET A 22 8.86 -18.81 -25.28
C MET A 22 9.11 -18.52 -23.79
N ALA A 23 10.34 -18.57 -23.33
CA ALA A 23 10.69 -18.23 -21.96
C ALA A 23 10.41 -16.75 -21.65
N GLN A 24 10.71 -15.85 -22.58
CA GLN A 24 10.47 -14.41 -22.43
C GLN A 24 8.99 -14.06 -22.49
N ASN A 25 8.17 -14.77 -23.29
CA ASN A 25 6.73 -14.61 -23.29
C ASN A 25 6.10 -15.09 -21.97
N ASN A 26 6.66 -16.14 -21.36
CA ASN A 26 6.13 -16.68 -20.10
C ASN A 26 6.38 -15.75 -18.91
N THR A 27 7.53 -15.04 -18.88
CA THR A 27 7.83 -14.10 -17.76
C THR A 27 6.98 -12.85 -17.82
N LYS A 28 6.60 -12.38 -19.00
CA LYS A 28 5.78 -11.18 -19.21
C LYS A 28 4.38 -11.30 -18.61
N GLU A 29 3.85 -12.50 -18.50
CA GLU A 29 2.54 -12.75 -17.89
C GLU A 29 2.53 -12.50 -16.38
N PHE A 30 3.67 -12.56 -15.71
CA PHE A 30 3.80 -12.25 -14.28
C PHE A 30 3.99 -10.76 -14.02
N GLU A 31 4.49 -9.99 -15.00
CA GLU A 31 4.78 -8.58 -14.82
C GLU A 31 3.54 -7.75 -14.54
N GLY A 32 3.73 -6.69 -13.76
CA GLY A 32 2.70 -5.74 -13.37
C GLY A 32 2.40 -5.80 -11.88
N ARG A 33 1.29 -5.20 -11.52
CA ARG A 33 0.83 -5.05 -10.13
C ARG A 33 -0.29 -6.03 -9.83
N TRP A 34 -0.25 -6.59 -8.64
CA TRP A 34 -1.16 -7.61 -8.18
C TRP A 34 -1.67 -7.28 -6.78
N ASP A 35 -2.98 -7.22 -6.64
CA ASP A 35 -3.66 -7.15 -5.35
C ASP A 35 -3.78 -8.56 -4.80
N LEU A 36 -3.17 -8.81 -3.64
CA LEU A 36 -3.13 -10.12 -3.02
C LEU A 36 -4.07 -10.18 -1.81
N THR A 37 -4.65 -11.35 -1.58
CA THR A 37 -5.44 -11.64 -0.38
C THR A 37 -4.91 -12.91 0.27
N LEU A 38 -4.34 -12.78 1.47
CA LEU A 38 -3.83 -13.88 2.28
C LEU A 38 -4.91 -14.41 3.20
N GLN A 39 -4.99 -15.74 3.34
CA GLN A 39 -5.87 -16.40 4.29
C GLN A 39 -5.07 -16.72 5.57
N MET A 40 -5.21 -15.88 6.60
CA MET A 40 -4.48 -16.01 7.86
C MET A 40 -5.47 -16.12 9.01
N ASP A 41 -5.38 -17.19 9.80
CA ASP A 41 -6.20 -17.42 11.00
C ASP A 41 -7.71 -17.27 10.75
N GLY A 42 -8.17 -17.76 9.59
CA GLY A 42 -9.57 -17.70 9.16
C GLY A 42 -10.06 -16.35 8.69
N LYS A 43 -9.14 -15.39 8.48
CA LYS A 43 -9.43 -14.03 7.98
C LYS A 43 -8.71 -13.75 6.68
N GLU A 44 -9.34 -12.90 5.87
CA GLU A 44 -8.70 -12.31 4.70
C GLU A 44 -7.84 -11.12 5.12
N ASN A 45 -6.59 -11.12 4.65
CA ASN A 45 -5.64 -10.06 4.92
C ASN A 45 -5.07 -9.54 3.60
N PRO A 46 -5.06 -8.23 3.39
CA PRO A 46 -4.55 -7.63 2.16
C PRO A 46 -3.03 -7.68 2.10
N SER A 47 -2.53 -7.77 0.87
CA SER A 47 -1.11 -7.73 0.54
C SER A 47 -0.96 -7.25 -0.91
N TRP A 48 0.25 -6.97 -1.35
CA TRP A 48 0.48 -6.43 -2.68
C TRP A 48 1.83 -6.86 -3.24
N LEU A 49 1.87 -7.08 -4.55
CA LEU A 49 3.08 -7.48 -5.27
C LEU A 49 3.18 -6.71 -6.60
N GLU A 50 4.36 -6.18 -6.88
CA GLU A 50 4.73 -5.70 -8.21
C GLU A 50 5.90 -6.52 -8.73
N ILE A 51 5.81 -6.95 -9.99
CA ILE A 51 6.88 -7.66 -10.70
C ILE A 51 7.23 -6.86 -11.95
N THR A 52 8.53 -6.57 -12.13
CA THR A 52 9.03 -5.80 -13.26
C THR A 52 10.35 -6.40 -13.76
N HIS A 53 10.75 -6.06 -14.99
CA HIS A 53 12.07 -6.39 -15.49
C HIS A 53 13.16 -5.45 -14.94
N SER A 54 14.32 -6.05 -14.62
CA SER A 54 15.59 -5.35 -14.47
C SER A 54 16.52 -5.82 -15.61
N GLY A 55 16.67 -5.00 -16.63
CA GLY A 55 17.37 -5.38 -17.85
C GLY A 55 16.58 -6.39 -18.72
N HIS A 56 17.26 -7.38 -19.32
CA HIS A 56 16.65 -8.26 -20.33
C HIS A 56 16.06 -9.56 -19.77
N LYS A 57 16.58 -10.10 -18.68
CA LYS A 57 16.27 -11.47 -18.23
C LYS A 57 15.86 -11.57 -16.76
N THR A 58 16.19 -10.58 -15.94
CA THR A 58 15.95 -10.64 -14.50
C THR A 58 14.63 -9.98 -14.16
N LEU A 59 13.76 -10.71 -13.47
CA LEU A 59 12.59 -10.13 -12.84
C LEU A 59 12.94 -9.72 -11.42
N VAL A 60 12.51 -8.52 -11.06
CA VAL A 60 12.60 -7.95 -9.72
C VAL A 60 11.21 -7.52 -9.28
N GLY A 61 11.06 -7.12 -8.04
CA GLY A 61 9.73 -6.69 -7.60
C GLY A 61 9.75 -5.82 -6.36
N ARG A 62 8.55 -5.51 -5.91
CA ARG A 62 8.27 -4.94 -4.58
C ARG A 62 7.12 -5.72 -3.97
N PHE A 63 7.20 -5.99 -2.69
CA PHE A 63 6.20 -6.75 -1.96
C PHE A 63 5.80 -6.04 -0.67
N THR A 64 4.51 -5.83 -0.48
CA THR A 64 3.92 -5.37 0.78
C THR A 64 3.25 -6.57 1.44
N ALA A 65 3.71 -6.96 2.62
CA ALA A 65 3.03 -7.98 3.43
C ALA A 65 1.76 -7.38 4.08
N VAL A 66 1.14 -8.09 5.00
CA VAL A 66 -0.06 -7.60 5.72
C VAL A 66 0.25 -6.32 6.51
N SER A 67 1.47 -6.17 7.00
CA SER A 67 1.99 -4.99 7.67
C SER A 67 3.37 -4.61 7.12
N GLY A 68 3.85 -3.44 7.47
CA GLY A 68 5.15 -2.92 7.05
C GLY A 68 5.13 -2.24 5.69
N SER A 69 6.32 -1.83 5.23
CA SER A 69 6.51 -1.09 3.98
C SER A 69 6.60 -2.01 2.76
N ALA A 70 6.45 -1.43 1.58
CA ALA A 70 6.77 -2.12 0.32
C ALA A 70 8.28 -2.40 0.26
N ARG A 71 8.66 -3.67 0.34
CA ARG A 71 10.06 -4.12 0.36
C ARG A 71 10.53 -4.50 -1.03
N PRO A 72 11.78 -4.18 -1.40
CA PRO A 72 12.34 -4.61 -2.67
C PRO A 72 12.52 -6.14 -2.68
N VAL A 73 12.18 -6.74 -3.81
CA VAL A 73 12.46 -8.15 -4.15
C VAL A 73 13.56 -8.14 -5.18
N SER A 74 14.75 -8.60 -4.79
CA SER A 74 15.96 -8.53 -5.59
C SER A 74 15.93 -9.45 -6.84
N GLU A 75 15.19 -10.55 -6.75
CA GLU A 75 14.98 -11.49 -7.85
C GLU A 75 13.66 -12.24 -7.68
N VAL A 76 12.87 -12.30 -8.75
CA VAL A 76 11.71 -13.17 -8.86
C VAL A 76 12.05 -14.31 -9.82
N LYS A 77 12.17 -15.53 -9.29
CA LYS A 77 12.49 -16.72 -10.09
C LYS A 77 11.22 -17.27 -10.70
N VAL A 78 11.22 -17.49 -12.02
CA VAL A 78 10.09 -18.05 -12.76
C VAL A 78 10.51 -19.36 -13.41
N THR A 79 9.67 -20.39 -13.28
CA THR A 79 9.83 -21.70 -13.92
C THR A 79 8.46 -22.17 -14.43
N GLY A 80 8.28 -22.17 -15.74
CA GLY A 80 6.99 -22.49 -16.33
C GLY A 80 5.94 -21.45 -15.92
N ASN A 81 4.86 -21.89 -15.29
CA ASN A 81 3.81 -21.02 -14.74
C ASN A 81 3.95 -20.74 -13.23
N GLU A 82 5.09 -21.07 -12.64
CA GLU A 82 5.37 -20.85 -11.22
C GLU A 82 6.41 -19.75 -11.03
N PHE A 83 6.30 -19.03 -9.89
CA PHE A 83 7.32 -18.09 -9.46
C PHE A 83 7.61 -18.22 -7.97
N SER A 84 8.78 -17.74 -7.57
CA SER A 84 9.16 -17.65 -6.17
C SER A 84 10.14 -16.51 -5.91
N PHE A 85 10.10 -16.00 -4.69
CA PHE A 85 11.11 -15.08 -4.16
C PHE A 85 11.22 -15.24 -2.64
N ALA A 86 12.31 -14.72 -2.08
CA ALA A 86 12.52 -14.63 -0.65
C ALA A 86 12.96 -13.20 -0.27
N ILE A 87 12.49 -12.73 0.87
CA ILE A 87 12.85 -11.43 1.44
C ILE A 87 13.08 -11.56 2.95
N PRO A 88 14.03 -10.79 3.53
CA PRO A 88 14.22 -10.78 4.96
C PRO A 88 12.98 -10.24 5.68
N PRO A 89 12.74 -10.62 6.96
CA PRO A 89 11.67 -10.07 7.76
C PRO A 89 11.87 -8.57 8.02
N GLN A 90 10.77 -7.84 8.22
CA GLN A 90 10.79 -6.45 8.67
C GLN A 90 10.23 -6.34 10.09
N TRP A 91 9.03 -6.88 10.30
CA TRP A 91 8.32 -6.90 11.58
C TRP A 91 7.85 -8.30 11.97
N GLU A 92 8.01 -9.25 11.05
CA GLU A 92 7.59 -10.63 11.26
C GLU A 92 8.54 -11.33 12.23
N GLU A 93 7.97 -12.11 13.15
CA GLU A 93 8.74 -12.88 14.14
C GLU A 93 9.50 -14.05 13.47
N GLY A 94 10.72 -14.29 13.90
CA GLY A 94 11.59 -15.35 13.41
C GLY A 94 12.88 -14.84 12.78
N ASN A 95 13.78 -15.77 12.43
CA ASN A 95 15.13 -15.45 11.92
C ASN A 95 15.37 -15.83 10.47
N GLY A 96 14.37 -16.46 9.81
CA GLY A 96 14.47 -16.86 8.40
C GLY A 96 13.89 -15.81 7.46
N ASP A 97 14.13 -15.99 6.18
CA ASP A 97 13.46 -15.19 5.17
C ASP A 97 11.99 -15.58 5.05
N MET A 98 11.17 -14.60 4.70
CA MET A 98 9.81 -14.83 4.21
C MET A 98 9.90 -15.35 2.78
N VAL A 99 9.30 -16.51 2.51
CA VAL A 99 9.34 -17.15 1.19
C VAL A 99 7.95 -17.13 0.56
N VAL A 100 7.84 -16.50 -0.60
CA VAL A 100 6.60 -16.45 -1.39
C VAL A 100 6.75 -17.36 -2.60
N ARG A 101 5.77 -18.25 -2.78
CA ARG A 101 5.63 -19.11 -3.97
C ARG A 101 4.25 -18.93 -4.54
N GLY A 102 4.17 -18.86 -5.86
CA GLY A 102 2.91 -18.73 -6.54
C GLY A 102 2.94 -19.31 -7.93
N LYS A 103 1.76 -19.48 -8.50
CA LYS A 103 1.55 -19.90 -9.87
C LYS A 103 0.50 -19.03 -10.55
N LEU A 104 0.67 -18.87 -11.85
CA LEU A 104 -0.30 -18.21 -12.71
C LEU A 104 -1.36 -19.22 -13.17
N GLU A 105 -2.62 -18.92 -12.92
CA GLU A 105 -3.77 -19.72 -13.40
C GLU A 105 -4.74 -18.79 -14.16
N GLY A 106 -4.67 -18.85 -15.47
CA GLY A 106 -5.40 -17.89 -16.32
C GLY A 106 -4.89 -16.46 -16.08
N SER A 107 -5.75 -15.59 -15.57
CA SER A 107 -5.44 -14.18 -15.27
C SER A 107 -5.18 -13.92 -13.78
N THR A 108 -5.10 -14.94 -12.95
CA THR A 108 -4.95 -14.84 -11.50
C THR A 108 -3.68 -15.52 -11.01
N LEU A 109 -3.18 -15.07 -9.87
CA LEU A 109 -2.12 -15.76 -9.13
C LEU A 109 -2.72 -16.47 -7.92
N GLN A 110 -2.11 -17.58 -7.54
CA GLN A 110 -2.37 -18.24 -6.25
C GLN A 110 -1.13 -18.91 -5.72
N GLY A 111 -1.01 -19.04 -4.41
CA GLY A 111 0.16 -19.66 -3.85
C GLY A 111 0.18 -19.75 -2.34
N GLU A 112 1.38 -19.92 -1.82
CA GLU A 112 1.69 -20.02 -0.39
C GLU A 112 2.78 -19.00 -0.02
N ILE A 113 2.65 -18.42 1.15
CA ILE A 113 3.70 -17.66 1.81
C ILE A 113 4.12 -18.40 3.08
N VAL A 114 5.43 -18.53 3.28
CA VAL A 114 6.03 -19.09 4.49
C VAL A 114 6.65 -17.93 5.25
N PHE A 115 6.17 -17.69 6.46
CA PHE A 115 6.68 -16.64 7.35
C PHE A 115 7.96 -17.10 8.05
N PRO A 116 8.78 -16.18 8.59
CA PRO A 116 10.03 -16.50 9.27
C PRO A 116 9.89 -17.44 10.48
N ASP A 117 8.70 -17.47 11.12
CA ASP A 117 8.34 -18.39 12.21
C ASP A 117 7.92 -19.79 11.72
N GLY A 118 7.94 -20.02 10.39
CA GLY A 118 7.59 -21.26 9.74
C GLY A 118 6.10 -21.46 9.46
N LYS A 119 5.23 -20.53 9.87
CA LYS A 119 3.82 -20.58 9.53
C LYS A 119 3.59 -20.38 8.04
N LYS A 120 2.58 -21.08 7.53
CA LYS A 120 2.23 -21.08 6.11
C LYS A 120 0.82 -20.58 5.92
N TYR A 121 0.66 -19.70 4.95
CA TYR A 121 -0.64 -19.15 4.61
C TYR A 121 -0.84 -19.18 3.10
N SER A 122 -2.03 -19.60 2.67
CA SER A 122 -2.42 -19.52 1.27
C SER A 122 -2.80 -18.09 0.90
N TRP A 123 -2.62 -17.77 -0.37
CA TRP A 123 -3.03 -16.47 -0.91
C TRP A 123 -3.53 -16.59 -2.35
N LYS A 124 -4.34 -15.61 -2.75
CA LYS A 124 -4.78 -15.38 -4.12
C LYS A 124 -4.42 -13.96 -4.54
N GLY A 125 -4.18 -13.77 -5.85
CA GLY A 125 -3.87 -12.47 -6.42
C GLY A 125 -4.67 -12.21 -7.69
N VAL A 126 -5.14 -10.99 -7.82
CA VAL A 126 -5.77 -10.47 -9.05
C VAL A 126 -4.95 -9.31 -9.58
N ARG A 127 -5.07 -9.02 -10.87
CA ARG A 127 -4.45 -7.83 -11.44
C ARG A 127 -4.97 -6.59 -10.74
N ALA A 128 -4.06 -5.77 -10.19
CA ALA A 128 -4.42 -4.49 -9.64
C ALA A 128 -5.04 -3.60 -10.75
N PRO A 129 -6.15 -2.91 -10.47
CA PRO A 129 -6.82 -2.10 -11.49
C PRO A 129 -5.96 -0.92 -11.92
N SER A 130 -6.09 -0.51 -13.19
CA SER A 130 -5.48 0.73 -13.68
C SER A 130 -6.31 1.93 -13.21
N LEU A 131 -5.78 2.68 -12.23
CA LEU A 131 -6.46 3.82 -11.62
C LEU A 131 -5.74 5.16 -11.87
N ARG A 132 -4.69 5.15 -12.70
CA ARG A 132 -3.86 6.33 -12.98
C ARG A 132 -4.62 7.41 -13.75
N ASP A 133 -5.38 6.99 -14.76
CA ASP A 133 -6.01 7.91 -15.72
C ASP A 133 -7.46 8.30 -15.33
N GLN A 134 -7.80 8.12 -14.05
CA GLN A 134 -9.08 8.58 -13.53
C GLN A 134 -9.16 10.11 -13.59
N LYS A 135 -10.34 10.63 -13.91
CA LYS A 135 -10.58 12.07 -13.90
C LYS A 135 -11.18 12.50 -12.58
N ALA A 136 -10.70 13.62 -12.07
CA ALA A 136 -11.40 14.27 -10.98
C ALA A 136 -12.80 14.70 -11.48
N GLY A 137 -13.82 14.33 -10.74
CA GLY A 137 -15.17 14.84 -10.97
C GLY A 137 -15.33 16.25 -10.41
N ASN A 138 -16.55 16.78 -10.51
CA ASN A 138 -16.88 18.06 -9.90
C ASN A 138 -16.88 17.97 -8.36
N PRO A 139 -16.40 19.00 -7.65
CA PRO A 139 -16.49 19.02 -6.20
C PRO A 139 -17.94 18.95 -5.71
N GLY A 140 -18.24 17.99 -4.85
CA GLY A 140 -19.49 17.89 -4.11
C GLY A 140 -19.52 18.86 -2.93
N LYS A 141 -20.52 18.70 -2.06
CA LYS A 141 -20.58 19.46 -0.81
C LYS A 141 -19.56 18.91 0.19
N PRO A 142 -18.78 19.77 0.87
CA PRO A 142 -17.91 19.33 1.95
C PRO A 142 -18.72 18.68 3.10
N ILE A 143 -18.17 17.62 3.68
CA ILE A 143 -18.73 16.84 4.78
C ILE A 143 -17.76 16.92 5.95
N GLU A 144 -18.21 17.44 7.10
CA GLU A 144 -17.47 17.39 8.35
C GLU A 144 -17.62 16.01 8.99
N LEU A 145 -16.52 15.30 9.16
CA LEU A 145 -16.52 13.92 9.67
C LEU A 145 -16.47 13.86 11.20
N ILE A 146 -15.99 14.91 11.89
CA ILE A 146 -15.99 14.99 13.36
C ILE A 146 -17.27 15.68 13.83
N GLN A 147 -18.04 14.99 14.68
CA GLN A 147 -19.19 15.57 15.37
C GLN A 147 -18.74 16.22 16.68
N LYS A 148 -19.56 17.17 17.21
CA LYS A 148 -19.17 17.93 18.41
C LYS A 148 -18.98 17.09 19.68
N SER A 149 -19.68 15.96 19.80
CA SER A 149 -19.71 15.17 21.05
C SER A 149 -19.98 13.68 20.87
N SER A 150 -19.84 13.15 19.66
CA SER A 150 -20.13 11.73 19.41
C SER A 150 -19.27 11.16 18.29
N LEU A 151 -19.12 9.84 18.26
CA LEU A 151 -18.50 9.08 17.19
C LEU A 151 -19.48 8.72 16.06
N LYS A 152 -20.61 9.41 15.95
CA LYS A 152 -21.57 9.14 14.87
C LYS A 152 -20.91 9.26 13.51
N GLY A 153 -21.09 8.23 12.65
CA GLY A 153 -20.45 8.12 11.34
C GLY A 153 -19.08 7.43 11.38
N TRP A 154 -18.63 7.00 12.57
CA TRP A 154 -17.41 6.26 12.78
C TRP A 154 -17.65 4.92 13.47
N ARG A 155 -16.80 3.92 13.15
CA ARG A 155 -16.82 2.59 13.75
C ARG A 155 -15.40 2.14 14.10
N ALA A 156 -15.18 1.73 15.35
CA ALA A 156 -13.91 1.14 15.77
C ALA A 156 -13.78 -0.31 15.25
N LEU A 157 -12.57 -0.69 14.87
CA LEU A 157 -12.23 -2.05 14.43
C LEU A 157 -11.73 -2.91 15.60
N GLY A 158 -12.46 -2.93 16.70
CA GLY A 158 -12.13 -3.65 17.91
C GLY A 158 -12.70 -2.95 19.14
N GLU A 159 -12.08 -3.18 20.31
CA GLU A 159 -12.44 -2.49 21.55
C GLU A 159 -12.12 -0.99 21.42
N ASN A 160 -13.15 -0.17 21.53
CA ASN A 160 -13.07 1.26 21.24
C ASN A 160 -12.41 2.05 22.38
N GLN A 161 -11.29 2.71 22.10
CA GLN A 161 -10.66 3.69 22.98
C GLN A 161 -10.91 5.14 22.53
N TRP A 162 -11.48 5.36 21.33
CA TRP A 162 -11.70 6.69 20.79
C TRP A 162 -12.82 7.41 21.50
N VAL A 163 -12.62 8.69 21.75
CA VAL A 163 -13.58 9.59 22.38
C VAL A 163 -13.64 10.91 21.61
N VAL A 164 -14.79 11.59 21.72
CA VAL A 164 -14.92 12.98 21.24
C VAL A 164 -15.21 13.89 22.43
N GLU A 165 -14.30 14.81 22.71
CA GLU A 165 -14.37 15.76 23.79
C GLU A 165 -14.15 17.18 23.25
N ASN A 166 -15.10 18.09 23.49
CA ASN A 166 -15.04 19.47 23.02
C ASN A 166 -14.78 19.64 21.51
N GLY A 167 -15.33 18.74 20.69
CA GLY A 167 -15.14 18.72 19.24
C GLY A 167 -13.80 18.17 18.78
N ILE A 168 -12.97 17.61 19.68
CA ILE A 168 -11.73 16.94 19.37
C ILE A 168 -11.94 15.43 19.44
N LEU A 169 -11.69 14.74 18.32
CA LEU A 169 -11.63 13.29 18.25
C LEU A 169 -10.25 12.83 18.73
N ARG A 170 -10.20 11.93 19.70
CA ARG A 170 -8.97 11.54 20.38
C ARG A 170 -8.86 10.04 20.52
N SER A 171 -7.69 9.47 20.20
CA SER A 171 -7.21 8.18 20.72
C SER A 171 -6.20 8.44 21.83
N PRO A 172 -6.55 8.25 23.11
CA PRO A 172 -5.65 8.61 24.22
C PRO A 172 -4.52 7.60 24.42
N LYS A 173 -4.61 6.43 23.80
CA LYS A 173 -3.65 5.32 23.90
C LYS A 173 -3.73 4.46 22.63
N SER A 174 -2.75 3.58 22.45
CA SER A 174 -2.83 2.51 21.44
C SER A 174 -4.06 1.63 21.66
N GLY A 175 -4.75 1.24 20.57
CA GLY A 175 -5.98 0.44 20.58
C GLY A 175 -6.53 0.19 19.19
N ALA A 176 -7.85 0.21 19.01
CA ALA A 176 -8.48 -0.09 17.75
C ALA A 176 -8.32 1.05 16.72
N ASN A 177 -8.17 0.70 15.44
CA ASN A 177 -8.31 1.64 14.33
C ASN A 177 -9.76 2.10 14.20
N LEU A 178 -9.98 3.31 13.69
CA LEU A 178 -11.29 3.93 13.53
C LEU A 178 -11.58 4.16 12.04
N VAL A 179 -12.76 3.74 11.57
CA VAL A 179 -13.14 3.90 10.17
C VAL A 179 -14.44 4.67 10.03
N THR A 180 -14.58 5.45 8.95
CA THR A 180 -15.87 6.04 8.60
C THR A 180 -16.86 4.94 8.16
N GLU A 181 -18.14 5.11 8.48
CA GLU A 181 -19.21 4.23 7.95
C GLU A 181 -19.43 4.50 6.45
N GLU A 182 -19.30 5.77 6.03
CA GLU A 182 -19.37 6.20 4.64
C GLU A 182 -18.08 5.85 3.89
N LYS A 183 -18.22 5.47 2.60
CA LYS A 183 -17.13 5.16 1.70
C LYS A 183 -17.00 6.23 0.63
N PHE A 184 -15.77 6.52 0.22
CA PHE A 184 -15.43 7.57 -0.73
C PHE A 184 -14.59 6.99 -1.88
N TRP A 185 -14.67 7.62 -3.05
CA TRP A 185 -13.89 7.23 -4.22
C TRP A 185 -12.77 8.25 -4.49
N ASN A 186 -13.08 9.34 -5.20
CA ASN A 186 -12.19 10.46 -5.40
C ASN A 186 -12.59 11.60 -4.47
N PHE A 187 -11.65 12.29 -3.88
CA PHE A 187 -11.95 13.33 -2.90
C PHE A 187 -10.78 14.29 -2.65
N LYS A 188 -11.12 15.43 -2.03
CA LYS A 188 -10.20 16.25 -1.27
C LYS A 188 -10.48 16.03 0.21
N LEU A 189 -9.42 15.89 1.00
CA LEU A 189 -9.50 15.62 2.43
C LEU A 189 -8.63 16.64 3.18
N HIS A 190 -9.24 17.41 4.05
CA HIS A 190 -8.55 18.28 5.00
C HIS A 190 -8.54 17.62 6.37
N VAL A 191 -7.37 17.56 7.02
CA VAL A 191 -7.18 16.98 8.35
C VAL A 191 -6.35 17.92 9.20
N GLU A 192 -6.83 18.25 10.40
CA GLU A 192 -6.05 18.93 11.42
C GLU A 192 -5.82 18.00 12.60
N PHE A 193 -4.55 17.71 12.90
CA PHE A 193 -4.18 16.71 13.89
C PHE A 193 -2.98 17.17 14.73
N ARG A 194 -2.82 16.54 15.88
CA ARG A 194 -1.60 16.66 16.69
C ARG A 194 -1.32 15.35 17.40
N TYR A 195 -0.07 15.17 17.78
CA TYR A 195 0.43 13.99 18.47
C TYR A 195 1.45 14.38 19.55
N PRO A 196 1.58 13.61 20.63
CA PRO A 196 2.67 13.78 21.60
C PRO A 196 3.99 13.25 21.03
N LYS A 197 5.11 13.59 21.72
CA LYS A 197 6.44 13.13 21.34
C LYS A 197 6.52 11.61 21.22
N GLY A 198 7.14 11.14 20.12
CA GLY A 198 7.34 9.73 19.82
C GLY A 198 6.09 8.97 19.36
N SER A 199 4.98 9.66 19.13
CA SER A 199 3.74 9.00 18.67
C SER A 199 3.77 8.72 17.17
N ASN A 200 3.02 7.67 16.80
CA ASN A 200 2.78 7.22 15.43
C ASN A 200 1.29 7.01 15.23
N SER A 201 0.79 7.37 14.05
CA SER A 201 -0.57 7.21 13.57
C SER A 201 -0.57 7.29 12.05
N GLY A 202 -1.73 7.23 11.41
CA GLY A 202 -1.86 7.38 9.96
C GLY A 202 -3.29 7.70 9.54
N VAL A 203 -3.41 8.32 8.37
CA VAL A 203 -4.69 8.53 7.69
C VAL A 203 -4.71 7.65 6.45
N TYR A 204 -5.52 6.59 6.47
CA TYR A 204 -5.66 5.70 5.33
C TYR A 204 -6.77 6.17 4.41
N LEU A 205 -6.38 6.55 3.21
CA LEU A 205 -7.28 6.95 2.14
C LEU A 205 -7.95 5.71 1.54
N ARG A 206 -9.26 5.69 1.50
CA ARG A 206 -10.07 4.51 1.13
C ARG A 206 -9.76 3.26 1.96
N GLY A 207 -9.18 3.44 3.15
CA GLY A 207 -8.74 2.34 4.01
C GLY A 207 -7.55 1.53 3.46
N ARG A 208 -6.85 2.02 2.43
CA ARG A 208 -5.82 1.26 1.70
C ARG A 208 -4.49 1.97 1.54
N TYR A 209 -4.46 3.30 1.54
CA TYR A 209 -3.26 4.10 1.31
C TYR A 209 -2.99 5.00 2.50
N GLU A 210 -1.98 4.69 3.26
CA GLU A 210 -1.60 5.43 4.45
C GLU A 210 -0.80 6.68 4.09
N VAL A 211 -1.31 7.84 4.52
CA VAL A 211 -0.51 9.06 4.68
C VAL A 211 -0.06 9.12 6.13
N GLN A 212 1.26 9.02 6.31
CA GLN A 212 1.90 8.80 7.62
C GLN A 212 1.73 10.00 8.54
N ILE A 213 1.41 9.73 9.81
CA ILE A 213 1.51 10.66 10.94
C ILE A 213 2.58 10.13 11.88
N MET A 214 3.70 10.85 12.01
CA MET A 214 4.85 10.45 12.81
C MET A 214 5.49 11.70 13.44
N ASP A 215 6.06 11.53 14.62
CA ASP A 215 6.92 12.56 15.23
C ASP A 215 8.25 12.65 14.46
N SER A 216 8.22 13.48 13.42
CA SER A 216 9.24 13.55 12.38
C SER A 216 10.07 14.84 12.41
N GLN A 217 9.88 15.69 13.41
CA GLN A 217 10.59 16.97 13.45
C GLN A 217 12.12 16.77 13.48
N GLY A 218 12.79 17.29 12.44
CA GLY A 218 14.24 17.19 12.30
C GLY A 218 14.76 15.91 11.65
N ASN A 219 13.86 14.99 11.25
CA ASN A 219 14.23 13.79 10.51
C ASN A 219 14.37 14.07 9.01
N ASP A 220 15.09 13.19 8.30
CA ASP A 220 15.13 13.21 6.83
C ASP A 220 13.75 12.84 6.24
N PRO A 221 13.36 13.41 5.09
CA PRO A 221 12.09 13.11 4.46
C PRO A 221 12.14 11.75 3.74
N VAL A 222 11.72 10.71 4.44
CA VAL A 222 11.57 9.35 3.88
C VAL A 222 10.11 8.90 3.90
N SER A 223 9.77 7.84 3.19
CA SER A 223 8.38 7.39 3.05
C SER A 223 7.70 6.91 4.34
N GLY A 224 8.46 6.70 5.42
CA GLY A 224 7.96 6.36 6.75
C GLY A 224 7.75 7.57 7.66
N GLU A 225 8.05 8.79 7.20
CA GLU A 225 7.96 10.02 7.98
C GLU A 225 6.68 10.80 7.65
N LEU A 226 6.39 11.84 8.44
CA LEU A 226 5.17 12.66 8.32
C LEU A 226 4.88 13.09 6.89
N GLY A 227 3.67 12.77 6.41
CA GLY A 227 3.17 13.12 5.09
C GLY A 227 3.62 12.21 3.95
N GLY A 228 4.51 11.24 4.20
CA GLY A 228 4.83 10.20 3.22
C GLY A 228 3.65 9.25 2.97
N VAL A 229 3.56 8.69 1.76
CA VAL A 229 2.72 7.51 1.53
C VAL A 229 3.54 6.30 1.97
N TYR A 230 3.14 5.70 3.08
CA TYR A 230 3.96 4.76 3.82
C TYR A 230 4.57 3.65 2.97
N GLY A 231 5.91 3.56 3.01
CA GLY A 231 6.69 2.56 2.27
C GLY A 231 6.75 2.76 0.75
N PHE A 232 6.09 3.79 0.18
CA PHE A 232 6.07 4.02 -1.26
C PHE A 232 6.62 5.37 -1.69
N ILE A 233 6.12 6.48 -1.12
CA ILE A 233 6.43 7.82 -1.60
C ILE A 233 6.96 8.67 -0.45
N ALA A 234 8.20 9.13 -0.55
CA ALA A 234 8.77 10.07 0.39
C ALA A 234 8.23 11.50 0.14
N PRO A 235 8.02 12.30 1.19
CA PRO A 235 7.77 13.73 1.00
C PRO A 235 9.01 14.41 0.42
N SER A 236 8.84 15.48 -0.34
CA SER A 236 9.95 16.21 -0.95
C SER A 236 10.78 17.01 0.07
N GLU A 237 10.19 17.33 1.21
CA GLU A 237 10.84 18.00 2.34
C GLU A 237 10.13 17.63 3.65
N GLN A 238 10.85 17.74 4.77
CA GLN A 238 10.28 17.59 6.10
C GLN A 238 9.68 18.90 6.58
N VAL A 239 8.38 18.86 6.88
CA VAL A 239 7.60 20.06 7.30
C VAL A 239 6.92 19.87 8.65
N ALA A 240 7.25 18.79 9.39
CA ALA A 240 6.68 18.53 10.70
C ALA A 240 6.97 19.67 11.67
N LYS A 241 5.92 20.11 12.39
CA LYS A 241 6.05 20.98 13.56
C LYS A 241 6.37 20.16 14.79
N ALA A 242 6.68 20.81 15.90
CA ALA A 242 6.95 20.14 17.16
C ALA A 242 5.78 19.28 17.66
N PRO A 243 6.05 18.18 18.40
CA PRO A 243 5.00 17.42 19.07
C PRO A 243 4.10 18.31 19.93
N GLY A 244 2.81 18.06 19.91
CA GLY A 244 1.79 18.88 20.57
C GLY A 244 1.26 20.06 19.77
N GLU A 245 1.97 20.49 18.72
CA GLU A 245 1.47 21.51 17.80
C GLU A 245 0.48 20.92 16.78
N TRP A 246 -0.51 21.74 16.37
CA TRP A 246 -1.45 21.36 15.34
C TRP A 246 -0.79 21.34 13.97
N GLN A 247 -0.86 20.19 13.32
CA GLN A 247 -0.43 19.93 11.94
C GLN A 247 -1.65 19.93 11.03
N THR A 248 -1.42 20.15 9.74
CA THR A 248 -2.49 20.08 8.72
C THR A 248 -2.08 19.19 7.56
N TYR A 249 -3.04 18.44 7.03
CA TYR A 249 -2.97 17.84 5.72
C TYR A 249 -4.10 18.37 4.85
N ASP A 250 -3.78 18.73 3.61
CA ASP A 250 -4.72 18.91 2.51
C ASP A 250 -4.34 17.91 1.41
N ILE A 251 -5.16 16.85 1.29
CA ILE A 251 -4.89 15.71 0.42
C ILE A 251 -5.89 15.70 -0.73
N THR A 252 -5.42 15.52 -1.96
CA THR A 252 -6.26 15.22 -3.12
C THR A 252 -5.94 13.80 -3.58
N LEU A 253 -6.96 12.93 -3.66
CA LEU A 253 -6.86 11.59 -4.22
C LEU A 253 -7.82 11.44 -5.39
N VAL A 254 -7.27 11.10 -6.58
CA VAL A 254 -8.05 10.79 -7.80
C VAL A 254 -7.51 9.49 -8.38
N GLY A 255 -8.31 8.43 -8.32
CA GLY A 255 -7.81 7.08 -8.59
C GLY A 255 -6.67 6.72 -7.65
N ARG A 256 -5.43 6.64 -8.18
CA ARG A 256 -4.19 6.47 -7.38
C ARG A 256 -3.30 7.71 -7.41
N MET A 257 -3.71 8.76 -8.11
CA MET A 257 -2.93 10.00 -8.15
C MET A 257 -3.16 10.80 -6.87
N ILE A 258 -2.08 11.04 -6.13
CA ILE A 258 -2.12 11.74 -4.85
C ILE A 258 -1.33 13.05 -4.90
N THR A 259 -1.90 14.07 -4.29
CA THR A 259 -1.20 15.31 -3.90
C THR A 259 -1.37 15.48 -2.40
N VAL A 260 -0.29 15.73 -1.68
CA VAL A 260 -0.30 16.02 -0.25
C VAL A 260 0.32 17.39 -0.02
N GLU A 261 -0.45 18.28 0.57
CA GLU A 261 0.04 19.50 1.20
C GLU A 261 0.04 19.28 2.72
N ALA A 262 1.18 19.50 3.36
CA ALA A 262 1.32 19.41 4.80
C ALA A 262 1.82 20.73 5.35
N ASN A 263 1.13 21.27 6.36
CA ASN A 263 1.45 22.56 6.99
C ASN A 263 1.63 23.72 5.99
N GLY A 264 0.80 23.74 4.92
CA GLY A 264 0.81 24.78 3.88
C GLY A 264 1.89 24.61 2.81
N LYS A 265 2.58 23.44 2.77
CA LYS A 265 3.57 23.13 1.72
C LYS A 265 3.20 21.85 0.98
N THR A 266 3.22 21.88 -0.34
CA THR A 266 3.03 20.70 -1.19
C THR A 266 4.28 19.84 -1.11
N ILE A 267 4.17 18.68 -0.46
CA ILE A 267 5.28 17.74 -0.24
C ILE A 267 5.21 16.50 -1.13
N ILE A 268 4.03 16.20 -1.68
CA ILE A 268 3.83 15.20 -2.74
C ILE A 268 2.93 15.87 -3.79
N CYS A 269 3.38 15.92 -5.04
CA CYS A 269 2.64 16.59 -6.12
C CYS A 269 2.28 15.59 -7.22
N ASN A 270 1.00 15.26 -7.33
CA ASN A 270 0.43 14.42 -8.40
C ASN A 270 1.24 13.15 -8.71
N GLN A 271 1.60 12.39 -7.69
CA GLN A 271 2.31 11.12 -7.84
C GLN A 271 1.35 9.94 -7.81
N GLU A 272 1.69 8.88 -8.53
CA GLU A 272 0.92 7.64 -8.51
C GLU A 272 1.32 6.77 -7.32
N ILE A 273 0.36 6.42 -6.45
CA ILE A 273 0.56 5.41 -5.41
C ILE A 273 0.65 4.04 -6.10
N PRO A 274 1.74 3.28 -5.93
CA PRO A 274 1.89 2.01 -6.65
C PRO A 274 0.88 0.93 -6.27
N GLY A 275 0.48 0.88 -5.00
CA GLY A 275 -0.44 -0.12 -4.47
C GLY A 275 -0.82 0.14 -3.02
N ILE A 276 -1.50 -0.82 -2.41
CA ILE A 276 -1.93 -0.72 -1.01
C ILE A 276 -0.74 -0.70 -0.06
N THR A 277 -0.82 0.12 0.99
CA THR A 277 0.19 0.16 2.06
C THR A 277 -0.06 -0.95 3.09
N GLY A 278 0.95 -1.31 3.88
CA GLY A 278 0.74 -2.20 5.01
C GLY A 278 -0.34 -1.69 5.96
N GLY A 279 -1.09 -2.59 6.58
CA GLY A 279 -2.22 -2.22 7.44
C GLY A 279 -3.51 -1.84 6.70
N ALA A 280 -3.56 -1.99 5.37
CA ALA A 280 -4.76 -1.80 4.58
C ALA A 280 -5.93 -2.67 5.08
N LEU A 281 -7.17 -2.24 4.84
CA LEU A 281 -8.37 -2.99 5.23
C LEU A 281 -8.68 -4.17 4.31
N ASP A 282 -8.43 -4.00 3.04
CA ASP A 282 -8.71 -4.98 1.99
C ASP A 282 -7.85 -4.71 0.73
N SER A 283 -7.91 -5.63 -0.24
CA SER A 283 -7.19 -5.54 -1.51
C SER A 283 -8.07 -5.05 -2.68
N ASN A 284 -9.24 -4.46 -2.40
CA ASN A 284 -10.21 -4.08 -3.43
C ASN A 284 -9.97 -2.66 -3.93
N GLU A 285 -8.81 -2.37 -4.52
CA GLU A 285 -8.43 -1.00 -4.91
C GLU A 285 -9.40 -0.34 -5.90
N GLY A 286 -10.14 -1.13 -6.67
CA GLY A 286 -11.15 -0.65 -7.63
C GLY A 286 -12.46 -0.17 -7.00
N GLU A 287 -12.63 -0.28 -5.68
CA GLU A 287 -13.87 0.04 -4.98
C GLU A 287 -13.73 1.29 -4.09
N PRO A 288 -14.82 2.04 -3.86
CA PRO A 288 -14.85 3.06 -2.81
C PRO A 288 -14.48 2.47 -1.45
N GLY A 289 -13.81 3.25 -0.62
CA GLY A 289 -13.41 2.80 0.72
C GLY A 289 -13.56 3.89 1.78
N PRO A 290 -13.53 3.53 3.07
CA PRO A 290 -13.64 4.47 4.17
C PRO A 290 -12.36 5.28 4.36
N ILE A 291 -12.44 6.39 5.09
CA ILE A 291 -11.27 6.98 5.73
C ILE A 291 -11.00 6.16 7.00
N LEU A 292 -9.74 5.70 7.18
CA LEU A 292 -9.32 5.04 8.41
C LEU A 292 -8.31 5.92 9.14
N LEU A 293 -8.49 6.06 10.44
CA LEU A 293 -7.54 6.67 11.35
C LEU A 293 -6.85 5.56 12.14
N GLN A 294 -5.52 5.50 12.06
CA GLN A 294 -4.75 4.51 12.77
C GLN A 294 -4.73 4.83 14.27
N GLY A 295 -5.12 3.86 15.10
CA GLY A 295 -5.23 3.98 16.53
C GLY A 295 -4.36 2.99 17.30
N ASP A 296 -3.71 2.07 16.63
CA ASP A 296 -2.98 0.96 17.25
C ASP A 296 -1.50 1.25 17.56
N HIS A 297 -0.98 2.42 17.16
CA HIS A 297 0.42 2.77 17.34
C HIS A 297 0.70 3.86 18.39
N GLY A 298 -0.26 4.70 18.74
CA GLY A 298 -0.03 5.72 19.76
C GLY A 298 -1.16 6.72 19.93
N PRO A 299 -1.04 7.64 20.88
CA PRO A 299 -2.02 8.70 21.08
C PRO A 299 -2.01 9.70 19.92
N VAL A 300 -3.20 10.12 19.50
CA VAL A 300 -3.37 11.13 18.45
C VAL A 300 -4.67 11.90 18.67
N GLU A 301 -4.72 13.14 18.26
CA GLU A 301 -5.89 14.00 18.33
C GLU A 301 -6.17 14.64 16.97
N PHE A 302 -7.47 14.75 16.64
CA PHE A 302 -7.97 15.40 15.43
C PHE A 302 -9.02 16.43 15.83
N ARG A 303 -8.86 17.68 15.37
CA ARG A 303 -9.84 18.75 15.63
C ARG A 303 -10.69 19.10 14.41
N SER A 304 -10.25 18.71 13.21
CA SER A 304 -11.00 18.86 11.96
C SER A 304 -10.68 17.71 11.02
N ILE A 305 -11.71 17.08 10.46
CA ILE A 305 -11.59 16.16 9.34
C ILE A 305 -12.74 16.49 8.40
N ARG A 306 -12.43 17.07 7.25
CA ARG A 306 -13.41 17.50 6.25
C ARG A 306 -13.11 16.89 4.91
N ILE A 307 -14.08 16.17 4.34
CA ILE A 307 -13.96 15.54 3.03
C ILE A 307 -14.86 16.23 2.00
N THR A 308 -14.34 16.44 0.80
CA THR A 308 -15.09 16.95 -0.35
C THR A 308 -15.02 15.90 -1.44
N PRO A 309 -16.09 15.11 -1.67
CA PRO A 309 -16.14 14.15 -2.78
C PRO A 309 -15.94 14.85 -4.13
N LEU A 310 -15.30 14.16 -5.06
CA LEU A 310 -15.10 14.58 -6.46
C LEU A 310 -15.90 13.60 -7.35
N ASN A 311 -17.16 13.98 -7.70
CA ASN A 311 -18.15 13.17 -8.40
C ASN A 311 -18.22 13.48 -9.89
#